data_b986ffa63bb29e57d91584ca9127fc1a
#
_entry.id   b986ffa63bb29e57d91584ca9127fc1a
#
_cell.length_a   1.000
_cell.length_b   1.000
_cell.length_c   1.000
_cell.angle_alpha   90.00
_cell.angle_beta   90.00
_cell.angle_gamma   90.00
#
_symmetry.space_group_name_H-M   'P 1'
#
loop_
_entity.id
_entity.type
_entity.pdbx_description
1 polymer ?
#
loop_
_entity_poly.entity_id
_entity_poly.type
_entity_poly.pdbx_seq_one_letter_code
_entity_poly.pdbx_strand_id
1 'polypeptide(L)'
;MKKKQTLEIMDVTLRDGSYAINFQFSTNDEKHICTSLEKLGLKYIEIGHGMGVGASSLKNGLALHTDQEYLQCAQTHLKSAKYGMFCIPGTASLEDIDLMAEYGCSFIRVGT
;
A
#
# COMPACT_ATOMS: atom_id res chain seq x y z
N MET A 1 11.67 -4.88 37.06
CA MET A 1 11.77 -3.90 36.00
C MET A 1 10.74 -4.21 34.92
N LYS A 2 9.91 -3.25 34.53
CA LYS A 2 8.91 -3.45 33.51
C LYS A 2 9.57 -3.46 32.14
N LYS A 3 9.24 -4.44 31.30
CA LYS A 3 9.58 -4.41 29.88
C LYS A 3 8.86 -3.24 29.22
N LYS A 4 9.59 -2.46 28.44
CA LYS A 4 8.96 -1.49 27.55
C LYS A 4 8.19 -2.22 26.46
N GLN A 5 6.91 -1.88 26.31
CA GLN A 5 6.15 -2.30 25.15
C GLN A 5 6.47 -1.37 24.00
N THR A 6 6.70 -1.95 22.83
CA THR A 6 6.85 -1.19 21.60
C THR A 6 5.55 -1.24 20.82
N LEU A 7 5.12 -0.08 20.33
CA LEU A 7 3.99 0.00 19.41
C LEU A 7 4.52 -0.04 17.98
N GLU A 8 3.85 -0.80 17.17
CA GLU A 8 4.07 -0.79 15.74
C GLU A 8 2.96 0.02 15.08
N ILE A 9 3.34 0.88 14.15
CA ILE A 9 2.41 1.78 13.48
C ILE A 9 2.40 1.45 12.00
N MET A 10 1.18 1.32 11.45
CA MET A 10 0.99 1.19 10.01
C MET A 10 0.42 2.51 9.49
N ASP A 11 1.03 3.06 8.46
CA ASP A 11 0.52 4.24 7.77
C ASP A 11 -0.34 3.79 6.59
N VAL A 12 -1.50 4.38 6.46
CA VAL A 12 -2.47 4.07 5.40
C VAL A 12 -2.82 5.31 4.56
N THR A 13 -1.98 6.33 4.60
CA THR A 13 -2.23 7.58 3.87
C THR A 13 -2.45 7.33 2.39
N LEU A 14 -1.59 6.54 1.77
CA LEU A 14 -1.68 6.25 0.34
C LEU A 14 -2.90 5.41 -0.01
N ARG A 15 -3.21 4.40 0.79
CA ARG A 15 -4.35 3.52 0.52
C ARG A 15 -5.67 4.19 0.90
N ASP A 16 -5.88 4.47 2.18
CA ASP A 16 -7.12 5.04 2.69
C ASP A 16 -7.30 6.49 2.24
N GLY A 17 -6.23 7.25 2.26
CA GLY A 17 -6.26 8.65 1.81
C GLY A 17 -6.60 8.80 0.33
N SER A 18 -6.42 7.78 -0.48
CA SER A 18 -6.73 7.85 -1.91
C SER A 18 -8.21 8.12 -2.19
N TYR A 19 -9.10 7.74 -1.28
CA TYR A 19 -10.53 8.07 -1.41
C TYR A 19 -10.76 9.58 -1.54
N ALA A 20 -9.98 10.37 -0.82
CA ALA A 20 -10.17 11.83 -0.80
C ALA A 20 -9.84 12.49 -2.14
N ILE A 21 -9.08 11.82 -3.00
CA ILE A 21 -8.64 12.36 -4.29
C ILE A 21 -9.04 11.45 -5.45
N ASN A 22 -10.10 10.70 -5.31
CA ASN A 22 -10.60 9.80 -6.34
C ASN A 22 -9.54 8.81 -6.84
N PHE A 23 -8.71 8.29 -5.94
CA PHE A 23 -7.67 7.30 -6.19
C PHE A 23 -6.55 7.81 -7.13
N GLN A 24 -6.30 9.10 -7.14
CA GLN A 24 -5.42 9.73 -8.13
C GLN A 24 -4.02 10.08 -7.60
N PHE A 25 -3.47 9.30 -6.67
CA PHE A 25 -2.05 9.44 -6.35
C PHE A 25 -1.20 9.02 -7.53
N SER A 26 -0.22 9.85 -7.91
CA SER A 26 0.78 9.44 -8.88
C SER A 26 1.87 8.62 -8.21
N THR A 27 2.67 7.91 -9.00
CA THR A 27 3.86 7.22 -8.48
C THR A 27 4.87 8.22 -7.92
N ASN A 28 4.90 9.45 -8.44
CA ASN A 28 5.74 10.50 -7.87
C ASN A 28 5.24 10.91 -6.47
N ASP A 29 3.94 11.05 -6.29
CA ASP A 29 3.34 11.29 -4.97
C ASP A 29 3.68 10.15 -4.00
N GLU A 30 3.51 8.92 -4.46
CA GLU A 30 3.84 7.72 -3.68
C GLU A 30 5.31 7.73 -3.24
N LYS A 31 6.21 8.01 -4.15
CA LYS A 31 7.65 8.12 -3.86
C LYS A 31 7.91 9.11 -2.74
N HIS A 32 7.36 10.31 -2.84
CA HIS A 32 7.59 11.35 -1.84
C HIS A 32 6.99 11.01 -0.49
N ILE A 33 5.77 10.47 -0.48
CA ILE A 33 5.11 10.09 0.76
C ILE A 33 5.86 8.92 1.42
N CYS A 34 6.16 7.87 0.66
CA CYS A 34 6.88 6.70 1.17
C CYS A 34 8.24 7.06 1.75
N THR A 35 9.04 7.85 1.03
CA THR A 35 10.37 8.22 1.51
C THR A 35 10.30 9.12 2.74
N SER A 36 9.31 9.99 2.82
CA SER A 36 9.08 10.83 4.01
C SER A 36 8.69 10.00 5.22
N LEU A 37 7.78 9.05 5.04
CA LEU A 37 7.35 8.15 6.12
C LEU A 37 8.50 7.28 6.62
N GLU A 38 9.30 6.76 5.71
CA GLU A 38 10.47 5.95 6.07
C GLU A 38 11.48 6.77 6.86
N LYS A 39 11.72 8.02 6.49
CA LYS A 39 12.58 8.93 7.25
C LYS A 39 12.09 9.18 8.66
N LEU A 40 10.77 9.21 8.86
CA LEU A 40 10.15 9.36 10.17
C LEU A 40 10.22 8.09 11.02
N GLY A 41 10.68 6.99 10.45
CA GLY A 41 10.81 5.72 11.15
C GLY A 41 9.60 4.83 11.08
N LEU A 42 8.63 5.11 10.23
CA LEU A 42 7.47 4.24 10.02
C LEU A 42 7.94 2.92 9.40
N LYS A 43 7.51 1.80 10.00
CA LYS A 43 7.94 0.46 9.58
C LYS A 43 6.98 -0.17 8.58
N TYR A 44 5.70 0.19 8.62
CA TYR A 44 4.66 -0.45 7.80
C TYR A 44 3.89 0.60 7.03
N ILE A 45 3.86 0.47 5.71
CA ILE A 45 3.20 1.40 4.80
C ILE A 45 2.26 0.61 3.91
N GLU A 46 0.97 0.95 3.96
CA GLU A 46 -0.03 0.34 3.08
C GLU A 46 -0.24 1.23 1.87
N ILE A 47 -0.06 0.67 0.68
CA ILE A 47 -0.10 1.39 -0.58
C ILE A 47 -1.27 0.89 -1.46
N GLY A 48 -1.48 1.54 -2.58
CA GLY A 48 -2.42 1.10 -3.60
C GLY A 48 -3.79 1.74 -3.49
N HIS A 49 -4.71 1.17 -4.23
CA HIS A 49 -6.09 1.68 -4.31
C HIS A 49 -6.77 1.59 -2.95
N GLY A 50 -7.65 2.55 -2.65
CA GLY A 50 -8.39 2.58 -1.38
C GLY A 50 -9.16 1.31 -1.06
N MET A 51 -9.70 0.64 -2.07
CA MET A 51 -10.41 -0.63 -1.92
C MET A 51 -9.48 -1.85 -2.03
N GLY A 52 -8.17 -1.64 -2.10
CA GLY A 52 -7.19 -2.71 -2.09
C GLY A 52 -6.75 -3.19 -3.46
N VAL A 53 -5.94 -4.24 -3.42
CA VAL A 53 -5.39 -4.84 -4.64
C VAL A 53 -6.51 -5.41 -5.53
N GLY A 54 -6.38 -5.23 -6.83
CA GLY A 54 -7.37 -5.68 -7.81
C GLY A 54 -8.62 -4.82 -7.91
N ALA A 55 -8.73 -3.75 -7.14
CA ALA A 55 -9.95 -2.94 -7.06
C ALA A 55 -10.09 -1.91 -8.18
N SER A 56 -8.98 -1.45 -8.75
CA SER A 56 -9.01 -0.39 -9.77
C SER A 56 -9.82 -0.83 -10.98
N SER A 57 -10.97 -0.19 -11.19
CA SER A 57 -11.91 -0.56 -12.25
C SER A 57 -12.90 0.58 -12.49
N LEU A 58 -13.66 0.48 -13.57
CA LEU A 58 -14.74 1.44 -13.83
C LEU A 58 -15.81 1.40 -12.73
N LYS A 59 -16.06 0.22 -12.16
CA LYS A 59 -17.04 0.05 -11.10
C LYS A 59 -16.60 0.68 -9.78
N ASN A 60 -15.36 0.47 -9.38
CA ASN A 60 -14.85 0.89 -8.08
C ASN A 60 -14.08 2.21 -8.14
N GLY A 61 -13.87 2.75 -9.31
CA GLY A 61 -13.00 3.89 -9.56
C GLY A 61 -11.63 3.46 -10.02
N LEU A 62 -11.11 4.14 -11.04
CA LEU A 62 -9.79 3.87 -11.58
C LEU A 62 -8.73 4.68 -10.82
N ALA A 63 -7.70 4.02 -10.35
CA ALA A 63 -6.52 4.70 -9.87
C ALA A 63 -5.73 5.30 -11.05
N LEU A 64 -4.85 6.25 -10.75
CA LEU A 64 -4.03 6.88 -11.79
C LEU A 64 -3.05 5.90 -12.43
N HIS A 65 -2.55 4.94 -11.65
CA HIS A 65 -1.62 3.92 -12.09
C HIS A 65 -2.14 2.52 -11.75
N THR A 66 -1.49 1.51 -12.31
CA THR A 66 -1.80 0.10 -12.00
C THR A 66 -1.23 -0.30 -10.65
N ASP A 67 -1.78 -1.38 -10.09
CA ASP A 67 -1.22 -1.97 -8.86
C ASP A 67 0.26 -2.30 -9.03
N GLN A 68 0.64 -2.85 -10.18
CA GLN A 68 2.02 -3.18 -10.49
C GLN A 68 2.92 -1.96 -10.46
N GLU A 69 2.47 -0.85 -11.02
CA GLU A 69 3.24 0.41 -11.01
C GLU A 69 3.43 0.95 -9.59
N TYR A 70 2.39 0.90 -8.76
CA TYR A 70 2.50 1.30 -7.36
C TYR A 70 3.45 0.39 -6.58
N LEU A 71 3.37 -0.92 -6.82
CA LEU A 71 4.24 -1.91 -6.17
C LEU A 71 5.70 -1.71 -6.58
N GLN A 72 5.94 -1.50 -7.87
CA GLN A 72 7.29 -1.26 -8.38
C GLN A 72 7.91 0.00 -7.79
N CYS A 73 7.11 1.06 -7.66
CA CYS A 73 7.54 2.31 -7.03
C CYS A 73 7.96 2.09 -5.58
N ALA A 74 7.15 1.38 -4.80
CA ALA A 74 7.48 1.06 -3.41
C ALA A 74 8.75 0.22 -3.32
N GLN A 75 8.88 -0.81 -4.14
CA GLN A 75 10.06 -1.67 -4.16
C GLN A 75 11.33 -0.89 -4.48
N THR A 76 11.23 0.06 -5.39
CA THR A 76 12.38 0.88 -5.80
C THR A 76 12.82 1.85 -4.71
N HIS A 77 11.88 2.47 -4.00
CA HIS A 77 12.17 3.61 -3.15
C HIS A 77 12.20 3.32 -1.65
N LEU A 78 11.55 2.24 -1.19
CA LEU A 78 11.60 1.86 0.21
C LEU A 78 12.78 0.93 0.47
N LYS A 79 13.61 1.26 1.44
CA LYS A 79 14.84 0.51 1.76
C LYS A 79 14.69 -0.30 3.05
N SER A 80 14.02 0.24 4.05
CA SER A 80 13.87 -0.40 5.36
C SER A 80 12.43 -0.61 5.77
N ALA A 81 11.50 0.24 5.33
CA ALA A 81 10.10 0.07 5.62
C ALA A 81 9.51 -1.12 4.86
N LYS A 82 8.58 -1.80 5.50
CA LYS A 82 7.80 -2.87 4.89
C LYS A 82 6.53 -2.29 4.29
N TYR A 83 6.11 -2.83 3.17
CA TYR A 83 4.91 -2.36 2.50
C TYR A 83 4.02 -3.52 2.09
N GLY A 84 2.75 -3.21 1.91
CA GLY A 84 1.75 -4.16 1.48
C GLY A 84 0.50 -3.45 0.99
N MET A 85 -0.50 -4.24 0.68
CA MET A 85 -1.78 -3.74 0.18
C MET A 85 -2.93 -4.33 0.97
N PHE A 86 -4.05 -3.63 0.94
CA PHE A 86 -5.32 -4.11 1.46
C PHE A 86 -5.93 -5.11 0.48
N CYS A 87 -6.69 -6.07 1.00
CA CYS A 87 -7.35 -7.10 0.20
C CYS A 87 -8.79 -7.28 0.67
N ILE A 88 -9.72 -7.07 -0.23
CA ILE A 88 -11.13 -7.40 0.02
C ILE A 88 -11.43 -8.71 -0.70
N PRO A 89 -11.78 -9.78 0.03
CA PRO A 89 -12.16 -11.04 -0.59
C PRO A 89 -13.30 -10.83 -1.58
N GLY A 90 -13.18 -11.40 -2.77
CA GLY A 90 -14.14 -11.21 -3.84
C GLY A 90 -13.80 -10.06 -4.80
N THR A 91 -12.99 -9.09 -4.35
CA THR A 91 -12.45 -8.03 -5.21
C THR A 91 -11.06 -8.39 -5.72
N ALA A 92 -10.21 -8.88 -4.84
CA ALA A 92 -8.88 -9.36 -5.19
C ALA A 92 -8.93 -10.80 -5.68
N SER A 93 -8.04 -11.14 -6.60
CA SER A 93 -7.82 -12.50 -7.09
C SER A 93 -6.52 -13.09 -6.49
N LEU A 94 -6.34 -14.40 -6.65
CA LEU A 94 -5.07 -15.03 -6.25
C LEU A 94 -3.90 -14.50 -7.08
N GLU A 95 -4.14 -14.13 -8.33
CA GLU A 95 -3.11 -13.53 -9.20
C GLU A 95 -2.64 -12.18 -8.65
N ASP A 96 -3.55 -11.39 -8.05
CA ASP A 96 -3.20 -10.13 -7.41
C ASP A 96 -2.28 -10.36 -6.22
N ILE A 97 -2.54 -11.40 -5.44
CA ILE A 97 -1.70 -11.77 -4.29
C ILE A 97 -0.32 -12.23 -4.75
N ASP A 98 -0.27 -13.01 -5.83
CA ASP A 98 1.01 -13.42 -6.43
C ASP A 98 1.82 -12.20 -6.90
N LEU A 99 1.14 -11.22 -7.49
CA LEU A 99 1.77 -9.97 -7.91
C LEU A 99 2.38 -9.23 -6.71
N MET A 100 1.65 -9.16 -5.60
CA MET A 100 2.16 -8.55 -4.37
C MET A 100 3.43 -9.24 -3.89
N ALA A 101 3.43 -10.57 -3.87
CA ALA A 101 4.59 -11.35 -3.44
C ALA A 101 5.78 -11.12 -4.37
N GLU A 102 5.53 -11.09 -5.67
CA GLU A 102 6.57 -10.87 -6.69
C GLU A 102 7.27 -9.53 -6.50
N TYR A 103 6.53 -8.50 -6.12
CA TYR A 103 7.07 -7.15 -5.90
C TYR A 103 7.47 -6.87 -4.45
N GLY A 104 7.64 -7.90 -3.64
CA GLY A 104 8.26 -7.79 -2.33
C GLY A 104 7.39 -7.29 -1.20
N CYS A 105 6.08 -7.37 -1.33
CA CYS A 105 5.19 -7.07 -0.21
C CYS A 105 5.50 -7.96 0.99
N SER A 106 5.52 -7.36 2.18
CA SER A 106 5.79 -8.08 3.43
C SER A 106 4.52 -8.46 4.18
N PHE A 107 3.40 -7.87 3.80
CA PHE A 107 2.12 -8.17 4.44
C PHE A 107 0.98 -7.96 3.46
N ILE A 108 -0.13 -8.57 3.79
CA ILE A 108 -1.44 -8.31 3.19
C ILE A 108 -2.42 -8.11 4.34
N ARG A 109 -3.24 -7.10 4.24
CA ARG A 109 -4.27 -6.86 5.27
C ARG A 109 -5.63 -7.15 4.66
N VAL A 110 -6.33 -8.10 5.25
CA VAL A 110 -7.62 -8.58 4.74
C VAL A 110 -8.75 -7.95 5.52
N GLY A 111 -9.74 -7.43 4.80
CA GLY A 111 -10.88 -6.79 5.41
C GLY A 111 -12.08 -6.73 4.48
N THR A 112 -13.10 -6.02 4.89
CA THR A 112 -14.32 -5.85 4.09
C THR A 112 -14.71 -4.39 3.99
#